data_3bb5decacfe5b0f7b688cf6fc53721e7
#
_entry.id   3bb5decacfe5b0f7b688cf6fc53721e7
#
_cell.length_a   1.000
_cell.length_b   1.000
_cell.length_c   1.000
_cell.angle_alpha   90.00
_cell.angle_beta   90.00
_cell.angle_gamma   90.00
#
_symmetry.space_group_name_H-M   'P 1'
#
loop_
_entity.id
_entity.type
_entity.pdbx_description
1 polymer ?
#
loop_
_entity_poly.entity_id
_entity_poly.type
_entity_poly.pdbx_seq_one_letter_code
_entity_poly.pdbx_strand_id
1 'polypeptide(L)'
;IKNIVIEKKIVAKVFKFKKNKIKGVKFFTPYTDNFQIGLMSHVKNHEIKPHYHLIKKRTIKQMSELLIIFSGKLKVFFYNKKMNKEKSTILNEKDMILLIRGGHGFKVLKKIQMLEIKQGPFLGDKDKIRLDKF
;
A
#
# COMPACT_ATOMS: atom_id res chain seq x y z
N ILE A 1 4.90 -8.34 -8.20
CA ILE A 1 3.70 -7.82 -7.52
C ILE A 1 2.75 -8.97 -7.31
N LYS A 2 2.19 -9.06 -6.09
CA LYS A 2 1.19 -10.07 -5.74
C LYS A 2 -0.10 -9.36 -5.33
N ASN A 3 -1.21 -9.68 -5.99
CA ASN A 3 -2.52 -9.19 -5.59
C ASN A 3 -3.10 -10.09 -4.49
N ILE A 4 -3.70 -9.46 -3.49
CA ILE A 4 -4.53 -10.14 -2.48
C ILE A 4 -5.98 -9.87 -2.87
N VAL A 5 -6.73 -10.95 -3.08
CA VAL A 5 -8.12 -10.90 -3.54
C VAL A 5 -9.02 -11.50 -2.47
N ILE A 6 -10.08 -10.80 -2.08
CA ILE A 6 -11.16 -11.24 -1.20
C ILE A 6 -12.48 -10.88 -1.87
N GLU A 7 -13.44 -11.79 -1.85
CA GLU A 7 -14.77 -11.60 -2.49
C GLU A 7 -14.67 -11.06 -3.93
N LYS A 8 -13.77 -11.64 -4.74
CA LYS A 8 -13.48 -11.26 -6.14
C LYS A 8 -12.93 -9.82 -6.32
N LYS A 9 -12.55 -9.13 -5.24
CA LYS A 9 -11.98 -7.78 -5.29
C LYS A 9 -10.53 -7.77 -4.84
N ILE A 10 -9.68 -7.00 -5.52
CA ILE A 10 -8.32 -6.75 -5.04
C ILE A 10 -8.42 -5.84 -3.80
N VAL A 11 -8.01 -6.38 -2.66
CA VAL A 11 -8.01 -5.66 -1.38
C VAL A 11 -6.63 -5.10 -1.05
N ALA A 12 -5.56 -5.71 -1.56
CA ALA A 12 -4.21 -5.20 -1.41
C ALA A 12 -3.28 -5.65 -2.55
N LYS A 13 -2.17 -4.92 -2.72
CA LYS A 13 -1.06 -5.27 -3.62
C LYS A 13 0.23 -5.30 -2.83
N VAL A 14 0.95 -6.43 -2.89
CA VAL A 14 2.28 -6.59 -2.27
C VAL A 14 3.35 -6.39 -3.34
N PHE A 15 4.30 -5.51 -3.05
CA PHE A 15 5.42 -5.19 -3.93
C PHE A 15 6.71 -5.73 -3.29
N LYS A 16 7.43 -6.57 -4.03
CA LYS A 16 8.75 -7.05 -3.67
C LYS A 16 9.72 -6.58 -4.74
N PHE A 17 10.38 -5.47 -4.46
CA PHE A 17 11.37 -4.92 -5.39
C PHE A 17 12.70 -5.65 -5.20
N LYS A 18 12.92 -6.67 -6.02
CA LYS A 18 14.28 -7.15 -6.32
C LYS A 18 14.93 -6.15 -7.27
N LYS A 19 16.27 -6.18 -7.44
CA LYS A 19 16.98 -5.39 -8.45
C LYS A 19 16.27 -5.55 -9.81
N ASN A 20 15.43 -4.61 -10.16
CA ASN A 20 14.65 -4.63 -11.41
C ASN A 20 15.41 -3.83 -12.47
N LYS A 21 15.55 -4.40 -13.67
CA LYS A 21 16.10 -3.71 -14.85
C LYS A 21 15.06 -2.76 -15.47
N ILE A 22 14.41 -1.91 -14.66
CA ILE A 22 13.49 -0.89 -15.16
C ILE A 22 14.32 0.31 -15.57
N LYS A 23 14.11 0.83 -16.77
CA LYS A 23 14.62 2.10 -17.25
C LYS A 23 13.46 3.10 -17.33
N GLY A 24 13.67 4.33 -16.87
CA GLY A 24 12.64 5.37 -16.87
C GLY A 24 11.63 5.18 -15.74
N VAL A 25 10.35 5.38 -16.04
CA VAL A 25 9.24 5.35 -15.08
C VAL A 25 8.27 4.23 -15.44
N LYS A 26 7.88 3.42 -14.45
CA LYS A 26 6.86 2.39 -14.62
C LYS A 26 5.87 2.43 -13.46
N PHE A 27 4.59 2.68 -13.76
CA PHE A 27 3.51 2.58 -12.78
C PHE A 27 2.98 1.14 -12.69
N PHE A 28 2.59 0.75 -11.46
CA PHE A 28 2.12 -0.60 -11.12
C PHE A 28 0.65 -0.62 -10.68
N THR A 29 0.04 0.55 -10.60
CA THR A 29 -1.38 0.72 -10.30
C THR A 29 -2.11 1.23 -11.53
N PRO A 30 -3.38 0.85 -11.77
CA PRO A 30 -4.20 1.44 -12.83
C PRO A 30 -4.27 2.96 -12.69
N TYR A 31 -4.34 3.68 -13.81
CA TYR A 31 -4.45 5.14 -13.80
C TYR A 31 -5.71 5.67 -13.11
N THR A 32 -6.72 4.81 -12.96
CA THR A 32 -7.98 5.09 -12.26
C THR A 32 -7.89 4.97 -10.75
N ASP A 33 -6.82 4.36 -10.23
CA ASP A 33 -6.65 4.22 -8.78
C ASP A 33 -6.29 5.57 -8.15
N ASN A 34 -6.86 5.86 -6.98
CA ASN A 34 -6.59 7.10 -6.25
C ASN A 34 -5.16 7.16 -5.69
N PHE A 35 -4.47 6.04 -5.63
CA PHE A 35 -3.09 5.92 -5.17
C PHE A 35 -2.22 5.34 -6.27
N GLN A 36 -1.28 6.14 -6.77
CA GLN A 36 -0.39 5.74 -7.84
C GLN A 36 0.96 5.29 -7.28
N ILE A 37 1.36 4.06 -7.59
CA ILE A 37 2.67 3.50 -7.23
C ILE A 37 3.48 3.34 -8.51
N GLY A 38 4.58 4.07 -8.61
CA GLY A 38 5.52 3.99 -9.71
C GLY A 38 6.95 3.78 -9.21
N LEU A 39 7.74 3.05 -9.98
CA LEU A 39 9.18 2.95 -9.79
C LEU A 39 9.87 3.77 -10.87
N MET A 40 10.82 4.61 -10.44
CA MET A 40 11.65 5.43 -11.31
C MET A 40 13.09 4.94 -11.25
N SER A 41 13.73 4.79 -12.41
CA SER A 41 15.12 4.38 -12.52
C SER A 41 15.78 5.12 -13.68
N HIS A 42 16.69 6.01 -13.37
CA HIS A 42 17.38 6.87 -14.32
C HIS A 42 18.89 6.72 -14.18
N VAL A 43 19.61 7.02 -15.27
CA VAL A 43 21.06 7.09 -15.26
C VAL A 43 21.54 8.37 -14.57
N LYS A 44 22.81 8.41 -14.19
CA LYS A 44 23.44 9.63 -13.68
C LYS A 44 23.26 10.79 -14.68
N ASN A 45 23.02 11.99 -14.16
CA ASN A 45 22.80 13.24 -14.91
C ASN A 45 21.51 13.27 -15.77
N HIS A 46 20.60 12.31 -15.60
CA HIS A 46 19.27 12.43 -16.19
C HIS A 46 18.48 13.53 -15.50
N GLU A 47 17.97 14.49 -16.27
CA GLU A 47 17.17 15.60 -15.75
C GLU A 47 15.68 15.29 -15.91
N ILE A 48 14.93 15.42 -14.83
CA ILE A 48 13.46 15.45 -14.85
C ILE A 48 13.07 16.95 -14.93
N LYS A 49 12.42 17.33 -16.04
CA LYS A 49 12.03 18.74 -16.24
C LYS A 49 11.19 19.25 -15.07
N PRO A 50 11.47 20.47 -14.58
CA PRO A 50 10.63 21.11 -13.57
C PRO A 50 9.18 21.15 -14.02
N HIS A 51 8.27 20.80 -13.12
CA HIS A 51 6.83 20.79 -13.40
C HIS A 51 6.04 21.02 -12.11
N TYR A 52 4.80 21.40 -12.25
CA TYR A 52 3.82 21.48 -11.15
C TYR A 52 2.53 20.76 -11.53
N HIS A 53 1.83 20.26 -10.53
CA HIS A 53 0.56 19.59 -10.72
C HIS A 53 -0.58 20.58 -10.65
N LEU A 54 -1.46 20.58 -11.66
CA LEU A 54 -2.65 21.43 -11.67
C LEU A 54 -3.60 21.04 -10.55
N ILE A 55 -4.19 22.07 -9.93
CA ILE A 55 -5.24 21.89 -8.94
C ILE A 55 -6.47 21.30 -9.63
N LYS A 56 -6.83 20.06 -9.27
CA LYS A 56 -8.00 19.37 -9.78
C LYS A 56 -8.77 18.76 -8.61
N LYS A 57 -10.08 18.92 -8.59
CA LYS A 57 -10.95 18.23 -7.63
C LYS A 57 -10.80 16.72 -7.82
N ARG A 58 -10.49 16.01 -6.75
CA ARG A 58 -10.45 14.54 -6.70
C ARG A 58 -11.34 14.08 -5.58
N THR A 59 -12.21 13.11 -5.87
CA THR A 59 -13.09 12.52 -4.85
C THR A 59 -12.53 11.17 -4.44
N ILE A 60 -12.18 11.04 -3.17
CA ILE A 60 -11.67 9.81 -2.57
C ILE A 60 -12.78 9.25 -1.70
N LYS A 61 -13.39 8.14 -2.14
CA LYS A 61 -14.48 7.48 -1.41
C LYS A 61 -13.97 6.48 -0.37
N GLN A 62 -12.71 6.05 -0.48
CA GLN A 62 -12.13 5.03 0.37
C GLN A 62 -10.64 5.32 0.56
N MET A 63 -10.22 5.31 1.81
CA MET A 63 -8.82 5.46 2.19
C MET A 63 -8.00 4.27 1.70
N SER A 64 -6.80 4.56 1.23
CA SER A 64 -5.77 3.58 0.94
C SER A 64 -4.54 3.89 1.79
N GLU A 65 -3.83 2.84 2.20
CA GLU A 65 -2.64 2.95 3.03
C GLU A 65 -1.47 2.22 2.37
N LEU A 66 -0.32 2.87 2.24
CA LEU A 66 0.92 2.26 1.78
C LEU A 66 1.83 2.04 2.98
N LEU A 67 2.22 0.80 3.23
CA LEU A 67 3.24 0.47 4.23
C LEU A 67 4.54 0.09 3.54
N ILE A 68 5.64 0.61 4.05
CA ILE A 68 7.01 0.28 3.62
C ILE A 68 7.77 -0.27 4.83
N ILE A 69 8.30 -1.48 4.71
CA ILE A 69 9.03 -2.14 5.79
C ILE A 69 10.51 -1.76 5.68
N PHE A 70 11.01 -0.96 6.61
CA PHE A 70 12.43 -0.61 6.69
C PHE A 70 13.26 -1.70 7.36
N SER A 71 12.72 -2.31 8.41
CA SER A 71 13.35 -3.44 9.09
C SER A 71 12.31 -4.31 9.78
N GLY A 72 12.65 -5.56 10.06
CA GLY A 72 11.81 -6.48 10.81
C GLY A 72 10.90 -7.35 9.95
N LYS A 73 9.79 -7.82 10.53
CA LYS A 73 8.85 -8.74 9.86
C LYS A 73 7.42 -8.51 10.36
N LEU A 74 6.49 -8.35 9.42
CA LEU A 74 5.08 -8.10 9.68
C LEU A 74 4.22 -9.18 9.04
N LYS A 75 3.26 -9.71 9.79
CA LYS A 75 2.17 -10.51 9.22
C LYS A 75 0.94 -9.61 9.08
N VAL A 76 0.39 -9.56 7.87
CA VAL A 76 -0.82 -8.81 7.53
C VAL A 76 -1.96 -9.81 7.36
N PHE A 77 -3.06 -9.57 8.03
CA PHE A 77 -4.30 -10.33 7.91
C PHE A 77 -5.32 -9.54 7.13
N PHE A 78 -6.16 -10.24 6.37
CA PHE A 78 -7.24 -9.64 5.57
C PHE A 78 -8.55 -10.30 5.94
N TYR A 79 -9.58 -9.47 6.05
CA TYR A 79 -10.90 -9.85 6.52
C TYR A 79 -11.94 -9.58 5.43
N ASN A 80 -12.95 -10.43 5.37
CA ASN A 80 -14.12 -10.23 4.52
C ASN A 80 -15.09 -9.21 5.13
N LYS A 81 -16.21 -8.95 4.47
CA LYS A 81 -17.24 -8.00 4.95
C LYS A 81 -17.90 -8.42 6.28
N LYS A 82 -17.92 -9.72 6.59
CA LYS A 82 -18.40 -10.25 7.88
C LYS A 82 -17.31 -10.23 8.95
N MET A 83 -16.15 -9.63 8.64
CA MET A 83 -14.98 -9.54 9.51
C MET A 83 -14.39 -10.91 9.90
N ASN A 84 -14.60 -11.93 9.07
CA ASN A 84 -13.90 -13.20 9.20
C ASN A 84 -12.54 -13.10 8.50
N LYS A 85 -11.51 -13.62 9.17
CA LYS A 85 -10.16 -13.71 8.63
C LYS A 85 -10.11 -14.69 7.47
N GLU A 86 -9.73 -14.23 6.28
CA GLU A 86 -9.69 -15.10 5.08
C GLU A 86 -8.28 -15.35 4.57
N LYS A 87 -7.42 -14.33 4.61
CA LYS A 87 -6.07 -14.43 4.04
C LYS A 87 -5.05 -13.75 4.93
N SER A 88 -3.80 -14.12 4.71
CA SER A 88 -2.68 -13.40 5.31
C SER A 88 -1.48 -13.39 4.36
N THR A 89 -0.56 -12.47 4.61
CA THR A 89 0.73 -12.41 3.94
C THR A 89 1.80 -11.96 4.92
N ILE A 90 3.06 -12.29 4.63
CA ILE A 90 4.20 -11.86 5.42
C ILE A 90 4.99 -10.86 4.58
N LEU A 91 5.33 -9.74 5.21
CA LEU A 91 6.21 -8.71 4.69
C LEU A 91 7.54 -8.77 5.45
N ASN A 92 8.62 -8.71 4.70
CA ASN A 92 9.98 -8.61 5.23
C ASN A 92 10.54 -7.23 4.93
N GLU A 93 11.74 -6.96 5.39
CA GLU A 93 12.50 -5.75 5.03
C GLU A 93 12.47 -5.50 3.53
N LYS A 94 12.30 -4.24 3.12
CA LYS A 94 12.17 -3.74 1.74
C LYS A 94 10.89 -4.17 1.00
N ASP A 95 10.02 -4.94 1.64
CA ASP A 95 8.69 -5.18 1.08
C ASP A 95 7.79 -3.97 1.30
N MET A 96 6.84 -3.77 0.39
CA MET A 96 5.79 -2.77 0.51
C MET A 96 4.43 -3.41 0.30
N ILE A 97 3.39 -2.83 0.90
CA ILE A 97 2.01 -3.22 0.65
C ILE A 97 1.13 -1.99 0.50
N LEU A 98 0.36 -1.95 -0.56
CA LEU A 98 -0.74 -1.01 -0.74
C LEU A 98 -2.03 -1.70 -0.30
N LEU A 99 -2.59 -1.27 0.81
CA LEU A 99 -3.92 -1.62 1.30
C LEU A 99 -4.93 -0.73 0.59
N ILE A 100 -5.83 -1.31 -0.19
CA ILE A 100 -6.74 -0.57 -1.07
C ILE A 100 -8.11 -0.45 -0.44
N ARG A 101 -8.58 -1.53 0.19
CA ARG A 101 -9.92 -1.63 0.80
C ARG A 101 -10.06 -2.84 1.71
N GLY A 102 -11.15 -2.89 2.47
CA GLY A 102 -11.50 -4.02 3.33
C GLY A 102 -10.79 -4.00 4.69
N GLY A 103 -11.22 -4.88 5.57
CA GLY A 103 -10.63 -5.03 6.89
C GLY A 103 -9.23 -5.63 6.83
N HIS A 104 -8.33 -5.10 7.62
CA HIS A 104 -6.98 -5.62 7.76
C HIS A 104 -6.49 -5.50 9.21
N GLY A 105 -5.50 -6.28 9.57
CA GLY A 105 -4.85 -6.24 10.87
C GLY A 105 -3.40 -6.69 10.77
N PHE A 106 -2.62 -6.40 11.79
CA PHE A 106 -1.18 -6.64 11.79
C PHE A 106 -0.74 -7.43 13.02
N LYS A 107 0.24 -8.33 12.81
CA LYS A 107 1.01 -8.95 13.88
C LYS A 107 2.49 -8.76 13.61
N VAL A 108 3.19 -8.12 14.52
CA VAL A 108 4.65 -7.98 14.45
C VAL A 108 5.28 -9.32 14.78
N LEU A 109 6.05 -9.89 13.84
CA LEU A 109 6.75 -11.17 14.01
C LEU A 109 8.22 -10.99 14.41
N LYS A 110 8.82 -9.82 14.09
CA LYS A 110 10.17 -9.42 14.50
C LYS A 110 10.14 -7.90 14.71
N LYS A 111 10.86 -7.38 15.70
CA LYS A 111 10.98 -5.93 15.96
C LYS A 111 11.00 -5.18 14.64
N ILE A 112 10.11 -4.20 14.48
CA ILE A 112 9.83 -3.59 13.19
C ILE A 112 10.00 -2.08 13.22
N GLN A 113 10.45 -1.55 12.10
CA GLN A 113 10.33 -0.15 11.71
C GLN A 113 9.69 -0.09 10.34
N MET A 114 8.59 0.63 10.23
CA MET A 114 7.86 0.79 8.96
C MET A 114 7.32 2.20 8.83
N LEU A 115 7.17 2.64 7.58
CA LEU A 115 6.53 3.91 7.22
C LEU A 115 5.12 3.62 6.74
N GLU A 116 4.14 4.35 7.27
CA GLU A 116 2.77 4.40 6.77
C GLU A 116 2.56 5.71 6.02
N ILE A 117 1.99 5.62 4.83
CA ILE A 117 1.56 6.76 4.00
C ILE A 117 0.09 6.53 3.68
N LYS A 118 -0.76 7.49 4.02
CA LYS A 118 -2.20 7.41 3.74
C LYS A 118 -2.77 8.77 3.37
N GLN A 119 -3.94 8.75 2.77
CA GLN A 119 -4.65 9.99 2.48
C GLN A 119 -5.15 10.63 3.79
N GLY A 120 -4.99 11.96 3.87
CA GLY A 120 -5.58 12.78 4.94
C GLY A 120 -6.87 13.48 4.46
N PRO A 121 -7.47 14.30 5.33
CA PRO A 121 -7.04 14.61 6.70
C PRO A 121 -7.24 13.45 7.67
N PHE A 122 -6.52 13.48 8.81
CA PHE A 122 -6.69 12.49 9.87
C PHE A 122 -7.93 12.83 10.71
N LEU A 123 -8.91 11.93 10.76
CA LEU A 123 -10.18 12.10 11.47
C LEU A 123 -10.24 11.36 12.82
N GLY A 124 -9.09 10.89 13.29
CA GLY A 124 -9.00 10.13 14.55
C GLY A 124 -9.71 8.78 14.47
N ASP A 125 -10.37 8.41 15.55
CA ASP A 125 -11.08 7.12 15.63
C ASP A 125 -12.39 7.09 14.82
N LYS A 126 -12.84 8.23 14.30
CA LYS A 126 -14.02 8.31 13.40
C LYS A 126 -13.78 7.67 12.02
N ASP A 127 -12.52 7.43 11.65
CA ASP A 127 -12.16 6.85 10.35
C ASP A 127 -12.22 5.33 10.31
N LYS A 128 -12.31 4.65 11.47
CA LYS A 128 -12.19 3.21 11.54
C LYS A 128 -13.00 2.59 12.66
N ILE A 129 -13.45 1.38 12.40
CA ILE A 129 -14.03 0.50 13.40
C ILE A 129 -12.97 -0.52 13.79
N ARG A 130 -12.61 -0.57 15.08
CA ARG A 130 -11.70 -1.58 15.61
C ARG A 130 -12.50 -2.79 16.08
N LEU A 131 -11.93 -3.97 15.88
CA LEU A 131 -12.46 -5.21 16.40
C LEU A 131 -11.55 -5.70 17.53
N ASP A 132 -12.14 -6.15 18.61
CA ASP A 132 -11.41 -6.64 19.80
C ASP A 132 -10.88 -8.07 19.61
N LYS A 133 -11.07 -8.67 18.44
CA LYS A 133 -10.66 -10.06 18.14
C LYS A 133 -9.71 -10.13 16.95
N PHE A 134 -8.56 -10.80 17.16
CA PHE A 134 -7.65 -11.26 16.14
C PHE A 134 -7.99 -12.66 15.63
#